data_bbe6cc9290ac6af09af8cdf0a68f23aa
#
_entry.id   bbe6cc9290ac6af09af8cdf0a68f23aa
#
_cell.length_a   1.000
_cell.length_b   1.000
_cell.length_c   1.000
_cell.angle_alpha   90.00
_cell.angle_beta   90.00
_cell.angle_gamma   90.00
#
_symmetry.space_group_name_H-M   'P 1'
#
loop_
_entity.id
_entity.type
_entity.pdbx_description
1 polymer ?
#
loop_
_entity_poly.entity_id
_entity_poly.type
_entity_poly.pdbx_seq_one_letter_code
_entity_poly.pdbx_strand_id
1 'polypeptide(L)'
;MIAFGSAITEPEAYRRYAEPGIRAAAEPDSEVYAFAAVGTVARSYNLLLDAAAARGDLEALVIVHPYAEIADPRLCGKLRAALGDPSVAVVGCVGATGVRSLAWWEGAVSSAPLVHRYVEHGGGDLPGFAWARPERPLGEVDAVAGFLLALSPWAVRTLRFDESMRLNYGFDVDYCLRAREGGRKVVTADLRAIYHHALQLIGDLDMWVEAHIRFAEKWDRQRLDDEGWKRRARRAEAEREAARAIGYSNMLIADARVARLERALAHATGSASWRVTAPLRRLNARARRIRARRG
;
A
#
# COMPACT_ATOMS: atom_id res chain seq x y z
N MET A 1 -4.42 15.39 21.33
CA MET A 1 -3.22 15.38 20.44
C MET A 1 -3.22 14.21 19.47
N ILE A 2 -2.60 14.32 18.30
CA ILE A 2 -2.43 13.22 17.36
C ILE A 2 -1.00 12.69 17.49
N ALA A 3 -0.87 11.38 17.72
CA ALA A 3 0.41 10.70 17.82
C ALA A 3 0.75 10.02 16.48
N PHE A 4 2.03 9.92 16.15
CA PHE A 4 2.55 9.18 15.02
C PHE A 4 3.40 8.00 15.51
N GLY A 5 3.23 6.84 14.90
CA GLY A 5 3.97 5.63 15.24
C GLY A 5 4.64 5.00 14.01
N SER A 6 5.88 4.55 14.14
CA SER A 6 6.55 3.75 13.11
C SER A 6 7.39 2.65 13.73
N ALA A 7 7.15 1.41 13.31
CA ALA A 7 8.02 0.27 13.62
C ALA A 7 9.08 0.16 12.53
N ILE A 8 10.31 0.51 12.87
CA ILE A 8 11.41 0.67 11.89
C ILE A 8 12.04 -0.68 11.63
N THR A 9 11.74 -1.26 10.46
CA THR A 9 12.42 -2.44 9.92
C THR A 9 13.66 -2.05 9.13
N GLU A 10 13.60 -0.91 8.42
CA GLU A 10 14.64 -0.37 7.55
C GLU A 10 14.92 1.09 7.94
N PRO A 11 15.98 1.36 8.74
CA PRO A 11 16.26 2.71 9.24
C PRO A 11 16.51 3.76 8.15
N GLU A 12 17.08 3.34 7.00
CA GLU A 12 17.33 4.25 5.89
C GLU A 12 16.01 4.66 5.20
N ALA A 13 15.12 3.70 4.96
CA ALA A 13 13.80 3.97 4.39
C ALA A 13 12.98 4.90 5.29
N TYR A 14 12.97 4.65 6.61
CA TYR A 14 12.29 5.51 7.57
C TYR A 14 12.79 6.95 7.50
N ARG A 15 14.11 7.16 7.59
CA ARG A 15 14.72 8.51 7.54
C ARG A 15 14.47 9.22 6.21
N ARG A 16 14.39 8.47 5.13
CA ARG A 16 14.25 9.03 3.79
C ARG A 16 12.80 9.35 3.44
N TYR A 17 11.83 8.55 3.92
CA TYR A 17 10.44 8.61 3.47
C TYR A 17 9.45 8.95 4.59
N ALA A 18 9.36 8.12 5.63
CA ALA A 18 8.35 8.28 6.66
C ALA A 18 8.62 9.49 7.56
N GLU A 19 9.83 9.64 8.04
CA GLU A 19 10.19 10.69 9.00
C GLU A 19 9.94 12.12 8.47
N PRO A 20 10.34 12.49 7.24
CA PRO A 20 10.04 13.82 6.70
C PRO A 20 8.55 14.07 6.55
N GLY A 21 7.77 13.08 6.10
CA GLY A 21 6.33 13.18 5.96
C GLY A 21 5.63 13.34 7.32
N ILE A 22 6.06 12.58 8.33
CA ILE A 22 5.57 12.71 9.71
C ILE A 22 5.86 14.11 10.23
N ARG A 23 7.09 14.60 10.11
CA ARG A 23 7.46 15.95 10.57
C ARG A 23 6.66 17.07 9.90
N ALA A 24 6.33 16.90 8.62
CA ALA A 24 5.55 17.87 7.86
C ALA A 24 4.06 17.87 8.24
N ALA A 25 3.53 16.74 8.70
CA ALA A 25 2.13 16.57 9.07
C ALA A 25 1.88 16.77 10.58
N ALA A 26 2.90 16.57 11.41
CA ALA A 26 2.80 16.68 12.87
C ALA A 26 2.53 18.13 13.31
N GLU A 27 1.72 18.25 14.34
CA GLU A 27 1.42 19.52 15.03
C GLU A 27 2.39 19.72 16.22
N PRO A 28 2.48 20.91 16.78
CA PRO A 28 3.43 21.19 17.87
C PRO A 28 3.27 20.34 19.12
N ASP A 29 2.04 19.81 19.36
CA ASP A 29 1.71 18.93 20.48
C ASP A 29 1.76 17.43 20.10
N SER A 30 2.08 17.11 18.85
CA SER A 30 2.16 15.72 18.38
C SER A 30 3.35 15.00 18.98
N GLU A 31 3.15 13.72 19.33
CA GLU A 31 4.24 12.82 19.74
C GLU A 31 4.58 11.83 18.62
N VAL A 32 5.86 11.46 18.52
CA VAL A 32 6.36 10.51 17.54
C VAL A 32 6.99 9.31 18.23
N TYR A 33 6.38 8.13 18.09
CA TYR A 33 6.88 6.85 18.60
C TYR A 33 7.55 6.10 17.45
N ALA A 34 8.86 6.26 17.31
CA ALA A 34 9.65 5.59 16.27
C ALA A 34 10.73 4.74 16.92
N PHE A 35 10.64 3.42 16.78
CA PHE A 35 11.58 2.48 17.34
C PHE A 35 11.86 1.29 16.43
N ALA A 36 12.97 0.61 16.63
CA ALA A 36 13.31 -0.60 15.88
C ALA A 36 12.22 -1.65 16.02
N ALA A 37 11.83 -2.26 14.93
CA ALA A 37 10.83 -3.33 14.94
C ALA A 37 11.31 -4.53 15.78
N VAL A 38 10.39 -5.11 16.55
CA VAL A 38 10.65 -6.22 17.45
C VAL A 38 9.75 -7.40 17.11
N GLY A 39 10.35 -8.50 16.70
CA GLY A 39 9.62 -9.73 16.37
C GLY A 39 8.74 -9.57 15.14
N THR A 40 7.43 -9.71 15.30
CA THR A 40 6.45 -9.57 14.20
C THR A 40 5.95 -8.14 14.03
N VAL A 41 5.35 -7.83 12.88
CA VAL A 41 4.65 -6.55 12.64
C VAL A 41 3.59 -6.33 13.72
N ALA A 42 2.77 -7.35 14.02
CA ALA A 42 1.73 -7.27 15.02
C ALA A 42 2.27 -6.90 16.41
N ARG A 43 3.36 -7.54 16.84
CA ARG A 43 4.00 -7.22 18.12
C ARG A 43 4.54 -5.78 18.15
N SER A 44 5.22 -5.37 17.09
CA SER A 44 5.76 -4.00 17.00
C SER A 44 4.65 -2.96 17.03
N TYR A 45 3.54 -3.22 16.33
CA TYR A 45 2.40 -2.30 16.33
C TYR A 45 1.66 -2.30 17.67
N ASN A 46 1.60 -3.43 18.38
CA ASN A 46 1.06 -3.47 19.74
C ASN A 46 1.87 -2.60 20.73
N LEU A 47 3.19 -2.53 20.58
CA LEU A 47 4.02 -1.61 21.37
C LEU A 47 3.70 -0.14 21.05
N LEU A 48 3.38 0.20 19.80
CA LEU A 48 2.91 1.54 19.43
C LEU A 48 1.54 1.84 20.07
N LEU A 49 0.63 0.86 20.08
CA LEU A 49 -0.67 1.00 20.76
C LEU A 49 -0.47 1.26 22.25
N ASP A 50 0.43 0.51 22.92
CA ASP A 50 0.70 0.67 24.35
C ASP A 50 1.25 2.05 24.68
N ALA A 51 2.21 2.55 23.88
CA ALA A 51 2.78 3.89 24.04
C ALA A 51 1.71 4.98 23.88
N ALA A 52 0.87 4.89 22.83
CA ALA A 52 -0.18 5.86 22.58
C ALA A 52 -1.33 5.77 23.59
N ALA A 53 -1.70 4.57 24.05
CA ALA A 53 -2.79 4.35 25.01
C ALA A 53 -2.52 5.02 26.36
N ALA A 54 -1.24 5.22 26.73
CA ALA A 54 -0.84 5.91 27.95
C ALA A 54 -1.21 7.41 27.94
N ARG A 55 -1.50 7.99 26.77
CA ARG A 55 -1.89 9.40 26.64
C ARG A 55 -3.38 9.60 26.91
N GLY A 56 -3.69 10.42 27.92
CA GLY A 56 -5.08 10.77 28.26
C GLY A 56 -5.74 11.67 27.22
N ASP A 57 -4.95 12.47 26.52
CA ASP A 57 -5.37 13.47 25.53
C ASP A 57 -5.29 12.97 24.08
N LEU A 58 -5.11 11.66 23.85
CA LEU A 58 -5.00 11.06 22.52
C LEU A 58 -6.28 11.28 21.70
N GLU A 59 -6.16 11.89 20.53
CA GLU A 59 -7.21 12.00 19.51
C GLU A 59 -7.09 10.94 18.42
N ALA A 60 -5.86 10.58 18.04
CA ALA A 60 -5.57 9.52 17.10
C ALA A 60 -4.13 9.02 17.23
N LEU A 61 -3.88 7.75 16.86
CA LEU A 61 -2.57 7.21 16.55
C LEU A 61 -2.47 6.94 15.05
N VAL A 62 -1.52 7.57 14.38
CA VAL A 62 -1.21 7.35 12.95
C VAL A 62 -0.03 6.42 12.84
N ILE A 63 -0.25 5.16 12.47
CA ILE A 63 0.83 4.20 12.19
C ILE A 63 1.27 4.38 10.74
N VAL A 64 2.56 4.66 10.56
CA VAL A 64 3.19 4.94 9.28
C VAL A 64 4.26 3.89 9.00
N HIS A 65 4.11 3.16 7.90
CA HIS A 65 5.11 2.19 7.46
C HIS A 65 6.40 2.93 7.05
N PRO A 66 7.61 2.40 7.30
CA PRO A 66 8.88 3.06 6.94
C PRO A 66 9.00 3.51 5.47
N TYR A 67 8.33 2.84 4.57
CA TYR A 67 8.27 3.17 3.14
C TYR A 67 7.09 4.08 2.75
N ALA A 68 6.27 4.53 3.71
CA ALA A 68 5.15 5.43 3.43
C ALA A 68 5.54 6.88 3.73
N GLU A 69 5.37 7.75 2.75
CA GLU A 69 5.55 9.19 2.88
C GLU A 69 4.18 9.87 2.98
N ILE A 70 3.95 10.60 4.04
CA ILE A 70 2.76 11.45 4.16
C ILE A 70 2.99 12.69 3.29
N ALA A 71 2.21 12.81 2.23
CA ALA A 71 2.25 13.94 1.30
C ALA A 71 1.13 14.97 1.56
N ASP A 72 0.53 14.94 2.75
CA ASP A 72 -0.57 15.80 3.15
C ASP A 72 -0.25 16.58 4.43
N PRO A 73 0.13 17.86 4.32
CA PRO A 73 0.43 18.69 5.50
C PRO A 73 -0.82 19.00 6.34
N ARG A 74 -2.03 18.74 5.84
CA ARG A 74 -3.31 18.92 6.56
C ARG A 74 -3.85 17.62 7.12
N LEU A 75 -3.02 16.58 7.24
CA LEU A 75 -3.43 15.25 7.68
C LEU A 75 -4.19 15.32 9.00
N CYS A 76 -3.67 16.00 10.01
CA CYS A 76 -4.27 16.06 11.34
C CYS A 76 -5.69 16.63 11.32
N GLY A 77 -5.92 17.72 10.60
CA GLY A 77 -7.26 18.29 10.44
C GLY A 77 -8.24 17.35 9.74
N LYS A 78 -7.80 16.63 8.72
CA LYS A 78 -8.62 15.64 8.00
C LYS A 78 -8.94 14.43 8.88
N LEU A 79 -7.99 13.99 9.70
CA LEU A 79 -8.22 12.90 10.65
C LEU A 79 -9.24 13.29 11.72
N ARG A 80 -9.15 14.51 12.28
CA ARG A 80 -10.17 15.01 13.21
C ARG A 80 -11.56 15.04 12.58
N ALA A 81 -11.66 15.48 11.31
CA ALA A 81 -12.93 15.45 10.60
C ALA A 81 -13.48 14.03 10.40
N ALA A 82 -12.64 13.06 10.03
CA ALA A 82 -13.04 11.68 9.82
C ALA A 82 -13.37 10.96 11.14
N LEU A 83 -12.63 11.21 12.22
CA LEU A 83 -12.81 10.62 13.55
C LEU A 83 -13.83 11.40 14.40
N GLY A 84 -14.37 12.50 13.90
CA GLY A 84 -15.47 13.25 14.54
C GLY A 84 -16.76 12.43 14.65
N ASP A 85 -16.95 11.42 13.79
CA ASP A 85 -17.93 10.36 13.99
C ASP A 85 -17.36 9.35 15.01
N PRO A 86 -17.90 9.25 16.23
CA PRO A 86 -17.37 8.35 17.26
C PRO A 86 -17.53 6.87 16.90
N SER A 87 -18.31 6.53 15.88
CA SER A 87 -18.40 5.16 15.36
C SER A 87 -17.20 4.76 14.51
N VAL A 88 -16.37 5.69 14.05
CA VAL A 88 -15.18 5.41 13.25
C VAL A 88 -14.03 4.95 14.14
N ALA A 89 -13.47 3.79 13.86
CA ALA A 89 -12.33 3.23 14.57
C ALA A 89 -11.02 3.35 13.79
N VAL A 90 -11.07 3.16 12.48
CA VAL A 90 -9.90 3.11 11.59
C VAL A 90 -10.12 3.99 10.37
N VAL A 91 -9.11 4.78 10.04
CA VAL A 91 -9.07 5.62 8.83
C VAL A 91 -7.84 5.27 8.01
N GLY A 92 -7.99 5.08 6.70
CA GLY A 92 -6.89 4.90 5.76
C GLY A 92 -7.06 5.74 4.50
N CYS A 93 -6.05 5.75 3.62
CA CYS A 93 -6.12 6.47 2.34
C CYS A 93 -6.69 5.60 1.20
N VAL A 94 -6.62 4.28 1.32
CA VAL A 94 -7.15 3.31 0.35
C VAL A 94 -7.67 2.09 1.07
N GLY A 95 -8.75 1.53 0.58
CA GLY A 95 -9.39 0.34 1.13
C GLY A 95 -10.44 -0.23 0.18
N ALA A 96 -11.17 -1.25 0.61
CA ALA A 96 -12.19 -1.86 -0.21
C ALA A 96 -13.38 -2.38 0.61
N THR A 97 -14.52 -2.52 -0.07
CA THR A 97 -15.71 -3.25 0.41
C THR A 97 -15.83 -4.59 -0.32
N GLY A 98 -16.49 -5.56 0.32
CA GLY A 98 -16.61 -6.92 -0.20
C GLY A 98 -15.33 -7.71 -0.03
N VAL A 99 -14.53 -7.38 0.99
CA VAL A 99 -13.27 -8.08 1.32
C VAL A 99 -13.56 -9.49 1.81
N ARG A 100 -12.97 -10.49 1.14
CA ARG A 100 -13.16 -11.91 1.43
C ARG A 100 -11.86 -12.64 1.78
N SER A 101 -10.72 -12.01 1.52
CA SER A 101 -9.39 -12.58 1.75
C SER A 101 -8.40 -11.46 2.07
N LEU A 102 -7.13 -11.80 2.23
CA LEU A 102 -6.05 -10.82 2.43
C LEU A 102 -5.84 -9.92 1.22
N ALA A 103 -6.21 -10.38 0.02
CA ALA A 103 -6.20 -9.58 -1.19
C ALA A 103 -7.40 -8.60 -1.20
N TRP A 104 -7.45 -7.69 -0.23
CA TRP A 104 -8.53 -6.73 -0.07
C TRP A 104 -8.82 -5.94 -1.35
N TRP A 105 -7.81 -5.72 -2.19
CA TRP A 105 -7.91 -5.02 -3.49
C TRP A 105 -8.72 -5.77 -4.56
N GLU A 106 -9.10 -7.03 -4.32
CA GLU A 106 -10.03 -7.77 -5.17
C GLU A 106 -11.50 -7.35 -4.91
N GLY A 107 -11.76 -6.60 -3.85
CA GLY A 107 -13.05 -5.97 -3.57
C GLY A 107 -13.29 -4.68 -4.37
N ALA A 108 -14.37 -3.98 -4.05
CA ALA A 108 -14.65 -2.65 -4.63
C ALA A 108 -13.80 -1.59 -3.91
N VAL A 109 -12.78 -1.10 -4.60
CA VAL A 109 -11.76 -0.21 -4.04
C VAL A 109 -12.26 1.22 -3.96
N SER A 110 -11.91 1.88 -2.85
CA SER A 110 -12.05 3.31 -2.59
C SER A 110 -10.67 3.88 -2.28
N SER A 111 -10.20 4.86 -3.01
CA SER A 111 -8.84 5.40 -2.88
C SER A 111 -8.81 6.93 -2.92
N ALA A 112 -8.09 7.52 -1.97
CA ALA A 112 -7.58 8.88 -2.08
C ALA A 112 -6.42 8.94 -3.11
N PRO A 113 -5.92 10.15 -3.45
CA PRO A 113 -4.72 10.27 -4.26
C PRO A 113 -3.52 9.59 -3.61
N LEU A 114 -3.14 8.44 -4.15
CA LEU A 114 -2.04 7.61 -3.72
C LEU A 114 -1.07 7.39 -4.88
N VAL A 115 0.21 7.62 -4.64
CA VAL A 115 1.28 7.33 -5.59
C VAL A 115 2.08 6.13 -5.11
N HIS A 116 2.28 5.16 -5.97
CA HIS A 116 3.25 4.09 -5.78
C HIS A 116 4.54 4.48 -6.50
N ARG A 117 5.57 4.81 -5.74
CA ARG A 117 6.90 5.16 -6.27
C ARG A 117 7.84 3.98 -6.17
N TYR A 118 8.36 3.56 -7.31
CA TYR A 118 9.24 2.40 -7.42
C TYR A 118 10.62 2.80 -7.97
N VAL A 119 11.63 1.97 -7.72
CA VAL A 119 13.02 2.20 -8.15
C VAL A 119 13.47 1.28 -9.27
N GLU A 120 12.81 0.15 -9.46
CA GLU A 120 13.16 -0.85 -10.45
C GLU A 120 13.01 -0.28 -11.87
N HIS A 121 13.76 -0.85 -12.81
CA HIS A 121 13.75 -0.46 -14.23
C HIS A 121 13.98 1.04 -14.48
N GLY A 122 14.69 1.70 -13.55
CA GLY A 122 15.01 3.12 -13.60
C GLY A 122 14.00 4.04 -12.95
N GLY A 123 13.12 3.49 -12.12
CA GLY A 123 12.20 4.22 -11.27
C GLY A 123 11.02 4.87 -11.99
N GLY A 124 10.03 5.25 -11.22
CA GLY A 124 8.86 5.97 -11.70
C GLY A 124 7.73 6.01 -10.67
N ASP A 125 6.66 6.70 -11.05
CA ASP A 125 5.44 6.85 -10.27
C ASP A 125 4.28 6.19 -11.01
N LEU A 126 3.49 5.40 -10.27
CA LEU A 126 2.25 4.81 -10.72
C LEU A 126 1.12 5.25 -9.78
N PRO A 127 -0.12 5.41 -10.26
CA PRO A 127 -1.26 5.50 -9.37
C PRO A 127 -1.32 4.24 -8.48
N GLY A 128 -1.39 4.44 -7.17
CA GLY A 128 -1.46 3.32 -6.23
C GLY A 128 -2.69 2.46 -6.50
N PHE A 129 -2.51 1.14 -6.53
CA PHE A 129 -3.56 0.16 -6.83
C PHE A 129 -4.30 0.42 -8.14
N ALA A 130 -3.60 0.87 -9.19
CA ALA A 130 -4.19 1.24 -10.48
C ALA A 130 -4.92 0.08 -11.19
N TRP A 131 -4.59 -1.16 -10.84
CA TRP A 131 -5.29 -2.36 -11.33
C TRP A 131 -6.62 -2.61 -10.61
N ALA A 132 -6.71 -2.20 -9.35
CA ALA A 132 -7.92 -2.27 -8.56
C ALA A 132 -8.70 -0.98 -8.82
N ARG A 133 -9.55 -0.97 -9.81
CA ARG A 133 -10.28 0.23 -10.22
C ARG A 133 -11.07 0.80 -9.04
N PRO A 134 -10.88 2.07 -8.67
CA PRO A 134 -11.72 2.72 -7.67
C PRO A 134 -13.14 2.77 -8.19
N GLU A 135 -14.01 1.97 -7.63
CA GLU A 135 -15.43 1.90 -8.02
C GLU A 135 -16.31 2.67 -7.05
N ARG A 136 -15.75 3.11 -5.92
CA ARG A 136 -16.50 3.77 -4.86
C ARG A 136 -15.89 5.10 -4.43
N PRO A 137 -16.73 6.06 -4.03
CA PRO A 137 -16.25 7.27 -3.37
C PRO A 137 -15.57 6.93 -2.03
N LEU A 138 -14.82 7.88 -1.48
CA LEU A 138 -14.28 7.78 -0.13
C LEU A 138 -15.42 7.63 0.88
N GLY A 139 -15.20 6.80 1.90
CA GLY A 139 -16.19 6.51 2.92
C GLY A 139 -16.00 5.15 3.58
N GLU A 140 -17.08 4.53 4.01
CA GLU A 140 -17.04 3.26 4.74
C GLU A 140 -16.59 2.10 3.83
N VAL A 141 -15.66 1.29 4.36
CA VAL A 141 -15.05 0.13 3.72
C VAL A 141 -14.93 -1.03 4.71
N ASP A 142 -14.61 -2.24 4.24
CA ASP A 142 -14.38 -3.39 5.13
C ASP A 142 -12.97 -3.38 5.70
N ALA A 143 -11.99 -3.00 4.90
CA ALA A 143 -10.60 -2.89 5.31
C ALA A 143 -9.86 -1.78 4.55
N VAL A 144 -8.80 -1.26 5.15
CA VAL A 144 -7.86 -0.31 4.56
C VAL A 144 -6.44 -0.88 4.54
N ALA A 145 -5.61 -0.40 3.62
CA ALA A 145 -4.21 -0.83 3.49
C ALA A 145 -3.36 -0.40 4.69
N GLY A 146 -2.52 -1.31 5.16
CA GLY A 146 -1.77 -1.19 6.41
C GLY A 146 -0.54 -0.27 6.39
N PHE A 147 -0.19 0.34 5.26
CA PHE A 147 0.98 1.22 5.19
C PHE A 147 0.74 2.60 5.82
N LEU A 148 -0.53 3.03 5.96
CA LEU A 148 -0.95 4.25 6.66
C LEU A 148 -2.28 3.99 7.36
N LEU A 149 -2.24 3.79 8.68
CA LEU A 149 -3.41 3.51 9.51
C LEU A 149 -3.58 4.60 10.56
N ALA A 150 -4.69 5.30 10.55
CA ALA A 150 -5.05 6.19 11.63
C ALA A 150 -6.12 5.54 12.51
N LEU A 151 -5.83 5.41 13.79
CA LEU A 151 -6.61 4.67 14.76
C LEU A 151 -7.23 5.61 15.78
N SER A 152 -8.54 5.48 16.03
CA SER A 152 -9.23 6.24 17.07
C SER A 152 -8.73 5.84 18.48
N PRO A 153 -8.96 6.66 19.52
CA PRO A 153 -8.62 6.29 20.89
C PRO A 153 -9.30 5.00 21.36
N TRP A 154 -10.50 4.73 20.87
CA TRP A 154 -11.18 3.46 21.14
C TRP A 154 -10.41 2.28 20.54
N ALA A 155 -10.02 2.37 19.28
CA ALA A 155 -9.27 1.32 18.58
C ALA A 155 -7.92 1.05 19.29
N VAL A 156 -7.20 2.11 19.64
CA VAL A 156 -5.90 2.03 20.34
C VAL A 156 -6.02 1.32 21.69
N ARG A 157 -7.07 1.61 22.47
CA ARG A 157 -7.25 1.06 23.83
C ARG A 157 -7.95 -0.28 23.88
N THR A 158 -8.76 -0.62 22.85
CA THR A 158 -9.63 -1.81 22.89
C THR A 158 -9.10 -2.94 22.02
N LEU A 159 -8.48 -2.63 20.89
CA LEU A 159 -8.02 -3.64 19.95
C LEU A 159 -6.51 -3.89 20.09
N ARG A 160 -6.09 -5.06 19.62
CA ARG A 160 -4.68 -5.45 19.47
C ARG A 160 -4.47 -6.07 18.10
N PHE A 161 -3.31 -5.89 17.52
CA PHE A 161 -2.91 -6.70 16.37
C PHE A 161 -2.68 -8.13 16.81
N ASP A 162 -3.13 -9.08 16.02
CA ASP A 162 -3.08 -10.50 16.39
C ASP A 162 -1.68 -11.10 16.18
N GLU A 163 -0.94 -11.25 17.29
CA GLU A 163 0.41 -11.82 17.26
C GLU A 163 0.43 -13.31 16.89
N SER A 164 -0.71 -14.02 16.99
CA SER A 164 -0.80 -15.43 16.60
C SER A 164 -0.72 -15.63 15.09
N MET A 165 -1.04 -14.61 14.31
CA MET A 165 -0.89 -14.61 12.85
C MET A 165 0.57 -14.79 12.42
N ARG A 166 1.53 -14.25 13.20
CA ARG A 166 2.99 -14.38 13.04
C ARG A 166 3.54 -14.00 11.65
N LEU A 167 2.79 -13.27 10.83
CA LEU A 167 3.07 -13.04 9.42
C LEU A 167 3.04 -11.54 9.12
N ASN A 168 3.69 -11.15 8.02
CA ASN A 168 3.73 -9.76 7.60
C ASN A 168 2.54 -9.37 6.71
N TYR A 169 1.64 -10.31 6.41
CA TYR A 169 0.45 -10.08 5.59
C TYR A 169 -0.81 -10.22 6.42
N GLY A 170 -1.81 -9.39 6.12
CA GLY A 170 -3.16 -9.50 6.65
C GLY A 170 -3.39 -8.91 8.04
N PHE A 171 -2.37 -8.37 8.70
CA PHE A 171 -2.51 -7.71 10.00
C PHE A 171 -3.47 -6.51 9.94
N ASP A 172 -3.49 -5.80 8.82
CA ASP A 172 -4.35 -4.66 8.53
C ASP A 172 -5.80 -5.07 8.29
N VAL A 173 -6.02 -6.07 7.45
CA VAL A 173 -7.34 -6.64 7.18
C VAL A 173 -7.94 -7.20 8.46
N ASP A 174 -7.16 -8.02 9.21
CA ASP A 174 -7.60 -8.59 10.48
C ASP A 174 -8.01 -7.51 11.49
N TYR A 175 -7.20 -6.48 11.65
CA TYR A 175 -7.48 -5.38 12.57
C TYR A 175 -8.75 -4.62 12.19
N CYS A 176 -8.96 -4.35 10.91
CA CYS A 176 -10.15 -3.70 10.38
C CYS A 176 -11.41 -4.54 10.62
N LEU A 177 -11.36 -5.85 10.34
CA LEU A 177 -12.50 -6.74 10.56
C LEU A 177 -12.85 -6.84 12.05
N ARG A 178 -11.86 -6.88 12.95
CA ARG A 178 -12.09 -6.85 14.40
C ARG A 178 -12.71 -5.54 14.88
N ALA A 179 -12.33 -4.41 14.29
CA ALA A 179 -12.99 -3.13 14.56
C ALA A 179 -14.47 -3.19 14.16
N ARG A 180 -14.78 -3.80 13.01
CA ARG A 180 -16.17 -3.99 12.54
C ARG A 180 -16.96 -4.98 13.41
N GLU A 181 -16.36 -6.08 13.85
CA GLU A 181 -16.98 -6.97 14.85
C GLU A 181 -17.31 -6.24 16.16
N GLY A 182 -16.48 -5.27 16.54
CA GLY A 182 -16.73 -4.36 17.67
C GLY A 182 -17.80 -3.29 17.39
N GLY A 183 -18.52 -3.38 16.27
CA GLY A 183 -19.57 -2.43 15.89
C GLY A 183 -19.05 -1.06 15.42
N ARG A 184 -17.76 -0.98 15.02
CA ARG A 184 -17.14 0.26 14.58
C ARG A 184 -16.95 0.28 13.06
N LYS A 185 -16.84 1.50 12.51
CA LYS A 185 -16.59 1.72 11.10
C LYS A 185 -15.10 1.79 10.80
N VAL A 186 -14.75 1.30 9.61
CA VAL A 186 -13.48 1.52 8.94
C VAL A 186 -13.76 2.41 7.73
N VAL A 187 -13.01 3.47 7.54
CA VAL A 187 -13.30 4.44 6.47
C VAL A 187 -12.05 4.82 5.68
N THR A 188 -12.24 5.15 4.41
CA THR A 188 -11.22 5.86 3.61
C THR A 188 -11.47 7.36 3.67
N ALA A 189 -10.39 8.16 3.78
CA ALA A 189 -10.43 9.61 3.78
C ALA A 189 -9.42 10.18 2.76
N ASP A 190 -9.56 11.46 2.37
CA ASP A 190 -8.67 12.14 1.42
C ASP A 190 -7.28 12.42 2.04
N LEU A 191 -6.58 11.34 2.41
CA LEU A 191 -5.22 11.37 2.93
C LEU A 191 -4.25 11.10 1.78
N ARG A 192 -3.39 12.07 1.47
CA ARG A 192 -2.42 11.91 0.37
C ARG A 192 -1.18 11.23 0.87
N ALA A 193 -0.75 10.19 0.17
CA ALA A 193 0.44 9.43 0.51
C ALA A 193 1.22 9.01 -0.73
N ILE A 194 2.54 8.84 -0.56
CA ILE A 194 3.41 8.19 -1.53
C ILE A 194 3.93 6.91 -0.87
N TYR A 195 3.73 5.78 -1.52
CA TYR A 195 4.24 4.50 -1.05
C TYR A 195 5.47 4.11 -1.88
N HIS A 196 6.64 4.19 -1.24
CA HIS A 196 7.94 3.87 -1.83
C HIS A 196 8.21 2.37 -1.68
N HIS A 197 7.65 1.55 -2.52
CA HIS A 197 7.77 0.10 -2.41
C HIS A 197 8.14 -0.52 -3.74
N ALA A 198 8.78 -1.69 -3.68
CA ALA A 198 9.00 -2.50 -4.86
C ALA A 198 7.69 -2.77 -5.59
N LEU A 199 7.76 -2.91 -6.91
CA LEU A 199 6.60 -3.24 -7.75
C LEU A 199 5.97 -4.59 -7.38
N GLN A 200 6.76 -5.46 -6.76
CA GLN A 200 6.30 -6.75 -6.27
C GLN A 200 5.60 -6.59 -4.91
N LEU A 201 4.27 -6.53 -4.90
CA LEU A 201 3.47 -6.42 -3.68
C LEU A 201 3.56 -7.65 -2.77
N ILE A 202 3.79 -8.83 -3.34
CA ILE A 202 3.91 -10.10 -2.64
C ILE A 202 5.33 -10.59 -2.85
N GLY A 203 6.21 -10.30 -1.87
CA GLY A 203 7.62 -10.65 -1.93
C GLY A 203 7.91 -12.11 -1.56
N ASP A 204 7.06 -12.71 -0.72
CA ASP A 204 7.17 -14.09 -0.24
C ASP A 204 5.84 -14.82 -0.44
N LEU A 205 5.81 -15.72 -1.42
CA LEU A 205 4.60 -16.47 -1.79
C LEU A 205 4.20 -17.48 -0.73
N ASP A 206 5.16 -18.14 -0.09
CA ASP A 206 4.85 -19.16 0.93
C ASP A 206 4.27 -18.50 2.18
N MET A 207 4.84 -17.37 2.59
CA MET A 207 4.30 -16.57 3.69
C MET A 207 2.91 -16.01 3.35
N TRP A 208 2.68 -15.57 2.12
CA TRP A 208 1.38 -15.12 1.64
C TRP A 208 0.31 -16.21 1.72
N VAL A 209 0.64 -17.41 1.23
CA VAL A 209 -0.25 -18.57 1.26
C VAL A 209 -0.57 -18.97 2.70
N GLU A 210 0.42 -19.01 3.59
CA GLU A 210 0.21 -19.35 5.00
C GLU A 210 -0.67 -18.30 5.69
N ALA A 211 -0.47 -17.01 5.37
CA ALA A 211 -1.33 -15.95 5.88
C ALA A 211 -2.79 -16.12 5.46
N HIS A 212 -3.04 -16.47 4.21
CA HIS A 212 -4.38 -16.78 3.71
C HIS A 212 -5.05 -17.92 4.46
N ILE A 213 -4.30 -19.01 4.70
CA ILE A 213 -4.81 -20.17 5.42
C ILE A 213 -5.21 -19.77 6.84
N ARG A 214 -4.32 -19.09 7.59
CA ARG A 214 -4.61 -18.63 8.96
C ARG A 214 -5.76 -17.64 9.02
N PHE A 215 -5.83 -16.74 8.05
CA PHE A 215 -6.92 -15.79 7.95
C PHE A 215 -8.26 -16.52 7.75
N ALA A 216 -8.31 -17.49 6.84
CA ALA A 216 -9.52 -18.28 6.59
C ALA A 216 -9.92 -19.11 7.81
N GLU A 217 -8.96 -19.74 8.51
CA GLU A 217 -9.23 -20.47 9.75
C GLU A 217 -9.86 -19.58 10.82
N LYS A 218 -9.41 -18.33 10.93
CA LYS A 218 -9.92 -17.37 11.89
C LYS A 218 -11.30 -16.84 11.51
N TRP A 219 -11.45 -16.38 10.26
CA TRP A 219 -12.62 -15.60 9.85
C TRP A 219 -13.75 -16.44 9.24
N ASP A 220 -13.44 -17.52 8.54
CA ASP A 220 -14.45 -18.47 8.07
C ASP A 220 -14.89 -19.45 9.17
N ARG A 221 -14.27 -19.38 10.37
CA ARG A 221 -14.53 -20.27 11.51
C ARG A 221 -14.47 -21.76 11.15
N GLN A 222 -13.72 -22.11 10.12
CA GLN A 222 -13.55 -23.47 9.64
C GLN A 222 -12.13 -23.92 9.90
N ARG A 223 -11.98 -24.95 10.75
CA ARG A 223 -10.69 -25.62 10.94
C ARG A 223 -10.28 -26.28 9.63
N LEU A 224 -9.16 -25.87 9.09
CA LEU A 224 -8.59 -26.42 7.87
C LEU A 224 -7.54 -27.46 8.29
N ASP A 225 -7.86 -28.75 8.14
CA ASP A 225 -6.91 -29.83 8.34
C ASP A 225 -5.82 -29.82 7.24
N ASP A 226 -4.64 -30.38 7.54
CA ASP A 226 -3.48 -30.31 6.66
C ASP A 226 -3.67 -31.03 5.32
N GLU A 227 -4.54 -32.05 5.28
CA GLU A 227 -4.80 -32.86 4.08
C GLU A 227 -6.13 -32.54 3.40
N GLY A 228 -6.94 -31.66 4.00
CA GLY A 228 -8.29 -31.39 3.54
C GLY A 228 -8.35 -30.64 2.20
N TRP A 229 -9.37 -30.94 1.39
CA TRP A 229 -9.62 -30.24 0.12
C TRP A 229 -9.83 -28.73 0.31
N LYS A 230 -10.35 -28.31 1.46
CA LYS A 230 -10.56 -26.88 1.81
C LYS A 230 -9.23 -26.14 1.92
N ARG A 231 -8.22 -26.72 2.61
CA ARG A 231 -6.88 -26.15 2.70
C ARG A 231 -6.23 -26.03 1.32
N ARG A 232 -6.37 -27.08 0.48
CA ARG A 232 -5.89 -27.04 -0.91
C ARG A 232 -6.59 -25.95 -1.74
N ALA A 233 -7.91 -25.80 -1.56
CA ALA A 233 -8.67 -24.74 -2.24
C ALA A 233 -8.20 -23.34 -1.82
N ARG A 234 -7.99 -23.09 -0.53
CA ARG A 234 -7.47 -21.80 -0.02
C ARG A 234 -6.06 -21.52 -0.50
N ARG A 235 -5.21 -22.55 -0.54
CA ARG A 235 -3.87 -22.42 -1.13
C ARG A 235 -3.95 -22.00 -2.60
N ALA A 236 -4.76 -22.68 -3.40
CA ALA A 236 -4.93 -22.36 -4.81
C ALA A 236 -5.52 -20.95 -5.03
N GLU A 237 -6.42 -20.52 -4.17
CA GLU A 237 -6.96 -19.15 -4.17
C GLU A 237 -5.86 -18.11 -3.90
N ALA A 238 -5.05 -18.32 -2.86
CA ALA A 238 -3.94 -17.45 -2.50
C ALA A 238 -2.87 -17.37 -3.60
N GLU A 239 -2.52 -18.51 -4.20
CA GLU A 239 -1.58 -18.58 -5.33
C GLU A 239 -2.13 -17.85 -6.56
N ARG A 240 -3.43 -17.98 -6.85
CA ARG A 240 -4.10 -17.25 -7.93
C ARG A 240 -4.08 -15.75 -7.71
N GLU A 241 -4.41 -15.29 -6.50
CA GLU A 241 -4.41 -13.86 -6.16
C GLU A 241 -3.00 -13.27 -6.26
N ALA A 242 -1.99 -13.99 -5.78
CA ALA A 242 -0.60 -13.60 -5.93
C ALA A 242 -0.19 -13.50 -7.41
N ALA A 243 -0.53 -14.50 -8.22
CA ALA A 243 -0.24 -14.51 -9.65
C ALA A 243 -0.91 -13.34 -10.39
N ARG A 244 -2.16 -13.00 -10.02
CA ARG A 244 -2.86 -11.83 -10.56
C ARG A 244 -2.18 -10.53 -10.18
N ALA A 245 -1.84 -10.33 -8.91
CA ALA A 245 -1.13 -9.13 -8.45
C ALA A 245 0.22 -8.95 -9.15
N ILE A 246 0.99 -10.04 -9.31
CA ILE A 246 2.25 -10.04 -10.06
C ILE A 246 2.01 -9.72 -11.54
N GLY A 247 0.99 -10.31 -12.15
CA GLY A 247 0.62 -10.05 -13.54
C GLY A 247 0.26 -8.59 -13.78
N TYR A 248 -0.54 -8.00 -12.91
CA TYR A 248 -0.87 -6.57 -12.96
C TYR A 248 0.34 -5.68 -12.78
N SER A 249 1.22 -5.97 -11.80
CA SER A 249 2.46 -5.22 -11.60
C SER A 249 3.33 -5.26 -12.86
N ASN A 250 3.51 -6.44 -13.47
CA ASN A 250 4.28 -6.59 -14.71
C ASN A 250 3.68 -5.79 -15.88
N MET A 251 2.37 -5.76 -16.01
CA MET A 251 1.67 -4.97 -17.03
C MET A 251 1.93 -3.47 -16.81
N LEU A 252 1.78 -2.96 -15.60
CA LEU A 252 2.04 -1.56 -15.28
C LEU A 252 3.49 -1.16 -15.51
N ILE A 253 4.45 -2.06 -15.20
CA ILE A 253 5.87 -1.87 -15.50
C ILE A 253 6.08 -1.74 -17.01
N ALA A 254 5.49 -2.64 -17.80
CA ALA A 254 5.61 -2.63 -19.24
C ALA A 254 5.06 -1.32 -19.83
N ASP A 255 3.88 -0.89 -19.39
CA ASP A 255 3.24 0.35 -19.83
C ASP A 255 4.08 1.59 -19.46
N ALA A 256 4.58 1.65 -18.23
CA ALA A 256 5.46 2.74 -17.80
C ALA A 256 6.77 2.78 -18.61
N ARG A 257 7.32 1.61 -18.95
CA ARG A 257 8.52 1.50 -19.78
C ARG A 257 8.27 1.95 -21.22
N VAL A 258 7.15 1.56 -21.82
CA VAL A 258 6.72 2.01 -23.14
C VAL A 258 6.56 3.52 -23.15
N ALA A 259 5.80 4.10 -22.24
CA ALA A 259 5.60 5.54 -22.15
C ALA A 259 6.91 6.33 -21.95
N ARG A 260 7.89 5.77 -21.26
CA ARG A 260 9.22 6.37 -21.10
C ARG A 260 10.01 6.33 -22.40
N LEU A 261 9.99 5.19 -23.11
CA LEU A 261 10.69 5.05 -24.40
C LEU A 261 10.07 5.98 -25.47
N GLU A 262 8.76 6.13 -25.49
CA GLU A 262 8.05 7.06 -26.38
C GLU A 262 8.45 8.52 -26.11
N ARG A 263 8.53 8.92 -24.84
CA ARG A 263 9.02 10.27 -24.47
C ARG A 263 10.46 10.49 -24.90
N ALA A 264 11.34 9.50 -24.66
CA ALA A 264 12.75 9.58 -25.09
C ALA A 264 12.89 9.67 -26.62
N LEU A 265 12.08 8.89 -27.35
CA LEU A 265 12.02 8.93 -28.82
C LEU A 265 11.51 10.27 -29.32
N ALA A 266 10.44 10.81 -28.74
CA ALA A 266 9.90 12.11 -29.08
C ALA A 266 10.92 13.23 -28.84
N HIS A 267 11.63 13.19 -27.72
CA HIS A 267 12.71 14.14 -27.43
C HIS A 267 13.85 14.01 -28.45
N ALA A 268 14.31 12.80 -28.73
CA ALA A 268 15.38 12.58 -29.71
C ALA A 268 14.98 13.07 -31.10
N THR A 269 13.79 12.69 -31.58
CA THR A 269 13.28 13.06 -32.93
C THR A 269 12.90 14.53 -33.04
N GLY A 270 12.54 15.18 -31.94
CA GLY A 270 12.24 16.62 -31.87
C GLY A 270 13.50 17.48 -31.79
N SER A 271 14.69 16.92 -31.55
CA SER A 271 15.93 17.66 -31.39
C SER A 271 16.35 18.38 -32.68
N ALA A 272 17.06 19.51 -32.53
CA ALA A 272 17.61 20.25 -33.68
C ALA A 272 18.58 19.38 -34.51
N SER A 273 19.42 18.60 -33.82
CA SER A 273 20.36 17.65 -34.46
C SER A 273 19.63 16.63 -35.33
N TRP A 274 18.52 16.08 -34.84
CA TRP A 274 17.72 15.12 -35.59
C TRP A 274 17.11 15.75 -36.84
N ARG A 275 16.62 16.99 -36.75
CA ARG A 275 16.04 17.74 -37.88
C ARG A 275 17.09 18.06 -38.92
N VAL A 276 18.25 18.59 -38.54
CA VAL A 276 19.34 18.97 -39.44
C VAL A 276 19.93 17.75 -40.18
N THR A 277 20.00 16.58 -39.52
CA THR A 277 20.54 15.35 -40.13
C THR A 277 19.49 14.55 -40.91
N ALA A 278 18.25 15.01 -41.03
CA ALA A 278 17.16 14.32 -41.75
C ALA A 278 17.51 13.99 -43.23
N PRO A 279 18.15 14.86 -44.02
CA PRO A 279 18.52 14.53 -45.40
C PRO A 279 19.51 13.36 -45.47
N LEU A 280 20.53 13.32 -44.60
CA LEU A 280 21.53 12.25 -44.54
C LEU A 280 20.88 10.90 -44.18
N ARG A 281 19.92 10.88 -43.25
CA ARG A 281 19.19 9.65 -42.91
C ARG A 281 18.34 9.12 -44.06
N ARG A 282 17.73 10.01 -44.84
CA ARG A 282 16.95 9.63 -46.05
C ARG A 282 17.84 9.00 -47.10
N LEU A 283 19.03 9.54 -47.34
CA LEU A 283 20.03 9.00 -48.27
C LEU A 283 20.52 7.62 -47.82
N ASN A 284 20.86 7.47 -46.53
CA ASN A 284 21.25 6.18 -45.96
C ASN A 284 20.17 5.11 -46.05
N ALA A 285 18.90 5.49 -45.76
CA ALA A 285 17.77 4.57 -45.89
C ALA A 285 17.56 4.10 -47.35
N ARG A 286 17.73 5.00 -48.34
CA ARG A 286 17.70 4.62 -49.76
C ARG A 286 18.81 3.68 -50.12
N ALA A 287 20.05 3.95 -49.72
CA ALA A 287 21.19 3.10 -49.93
C ALA A 287 21.02 1.68 -49.36
N ARG A 288 20.50 1.57 -48.13
CA ARG A 288 20.16 0.27 -47.52
C ARG A 288 19.11 -0.51 -48.28
N ARG A 289 18.05 0.15 -48.77
CA ARG A 289 16.99 -0.49 -49.57
C ARG A 289 17.54 -1.01 -50.92
N ILE A 290 18.45 -0.29 -51.56
CA ILE A 290 19.09 -0.71 -52.81
C ILE A 290 19.97 -1.94 -52.58
N ARG A 291 20.77 -1.96 -51.51
CA ARG A 291 21.59 -3.11 -51.11
C ARG A 291 20.77 -4.36 -50.82
N ALA A 292 19.65 -4.21 -50.05
CA ALA A 292 18.76 -5.32 -49.71
C ALA A 292 17.95 -5.89 -50.93
N ARG A 293 17.94 -5.20 -52.04
CA ARG A 293 17.34 -5.69 -53.31
C ARG A 293 18.32 -6.36 -54.27
N ARG A 294 19.62 -6.29 -53.95
CA ARG A 294 20.73 -6.85 -54.77
C ARG A 294 21.36 -8.09 -54.16
N GLY A 295 21.03 -8.46 -52.93
CA GLY A 295 21.35 -9.73 -52.30
C GLY A 295 20.10 -10.54 -52.04
#